data_6158f12412d382ee88abc2d04b3190fc
#
_entry.id   6158f12412d382ee88abc2d04b3190fc
#
_cell.length_a   1.000
_cell.length_b   1.000
_cell.length_c   1.000
_cell.angle_alpha   90.00
_cell.angle_beta   90.00
_cell.angle_gamma   90.00
#
_symmetry.space_group_name_H-M   'P 1'
#
loop_
_entity.id
_entity.type
_entity.pdbx_description
1 polymer ?
#
loop_
_entity_poly.entity_id
_entity_poly.type
_entity_poly.pdbx_seq_one_letter_code
_entity_poly.pdbx_strand_id
1 'polypeptide(L)'
;MAKKQAPDSRPEIYVSTDVEADGPIPGPHSMLSFASVAMLADKTVLGTFSANLETLPGAAGHPVQVAWWKTQPDAWAACRRDLECPEDVMPRYVEWVESLPGKPVFIAFPAGFDFTWMFWYMMRFAGRSPFGWAALDIKTMGFALTGRPFRKSVKAAFPAHWHDPLPHTHIALDDAREQGALFCNMLAELRTRETRLAQLDATSIETSESDSSPPASQPD
;
A
#
# COMPACT_ATOMS: atom_id res chain seq x y z
N MET A 1 -32.99 -8.22 14.75
CA MET A 1 -31.73 -9.01 14.92
C MET A 1 -31.07 -9.07 13.56
N ALA A 2 -29.94 -8.40 13.37
CA ALA A 2 -29.17 -8.46 12.13
C ALA A 2 -28.58 -9.87 12.00
N LYS A 3 -28.85 -10.56 10.89
CA LYS A 3 -28.22 -11.86 10.57
C LYS A 3 -26.70 -11.62 10.48
N LYS A 4 -25.95 -12.30 11.33
CA LYS A 4 -24.49 -12.35 11.25
C LYS A 4 -24.15 -12.97 9.89
N GLN A 5 -23.74 -12.14 8.93
CA GLN A 5 -23.24 -12.62 7.64
C GLN A 5 -22.02 -13.50 7.91
N ALA A 6 -21.92 -14.62 7.18
CA ALA A 6 -20.72 -15.44 7.20
C ALA A 6 -19.50 -14.57 6.84
N PRO A 7 -18.34 -14.81 7.45
CA PRO A 7 -17.14 -14.03 7.10
C PRO A 7 -16.86 -14.18 5.60
N ASP A 8 -16.67 -13.06 4.93
CA ASP A 8 -16.31 -13.01 3.52
C ASP A 8 -14.91 -13.65 3.35
N SER A 9 -14.87 -14.83 2.72
CA SER A 9 -13.65 -15.62 2.54
C SER A 9 -12.81 -15.23 1.32
N ARG A 10 -13.21 -14.20 0.56
CA ARG A 10 -12.41 -13.74 -0.59
C ARG A 10 -11.04 -13.26 -0.13
N PRO A 11 -9.98 -13.49 -0.93
CA PRO A 11 -8.63 -13.04 -0.60
C PRO A 11 -8.53 -11.52 -0.57
N GLU A 12 -7.58 -11.00 0.22
CA GLU A 12 -7.15 -9.60 0.10
C GLU A 12 -6.36 -9.41 -1.19
N ILE A 13 -6.65 -8.32 -1.88
CA ILE A 13 -5.93 -7.85 -3.07
C ILE A 13 -5.29 -6.52 -2.69
N TYR A 14 -3.97 -6.50 -2.70
CA TYR A 14 -3.20 -5.31 -2.37
C TYR A 14 -3.10 -4.42 -3.60
N VAL A 15 -3.68 -3.22 -3.49
CA VAL A 15 -3.68 -2.22 -4.56
C VAL A 15 -2.62 -1.19 -4.20
N SER A 16 -1.41 -1.43 -4.72
CA SER A 16 -0.28 -0.52 -4.55
C SER A 16 -0.47 0.69 -5.44
N THR A 17 -0.55 1.86 -4.83
CA THR A 17 -0.87 3.10 -5.52
C THR A 17 0.17 4.17 -5.24
N ASP A 18 0.62 4.84 -6.29
CA ASP A 18 1.52 5.98 -6.24
C ASP A 18 0.87 7.18 -6.92
N VAL A 19 1.05 8.37 -6.34
CA VAL A 19 0.42 9.62 -6.77
C VAL A 19 1.49 10.69 -7.00
N GLU A 20 1.43 11.30 -8.17
CA GLU A 20 2.19 12.48 -8.52
C GLU A 20 1.31 13.73 -8.45
N ALA A 21 1.76 14.75 -7.74
CA ALA A 21 0.96 15.95 -7.49
C ALA A 21 1.79 17.23 -7.62
N ASP A 22 1.12 18.38 -7.82
CA ASP A 22 1.75 19.69 -7.91
C ASP A 22 1.72 20.45 -6.57
N GLY A 23 1.32 19.81 -5.47
CA GLY A 23 1.30 20.41 -4.15
C GLY A 23 1.01 19.42 -3.01
N PRO A 24 0.90 19.90 -1.77
CA PRO A 24 0.81 19.04 -0.59
C PRO A 24 -0.59 18.49 -0.31
N ILE A 25 -1.66 19.09 -0.83
CA ILE A 25 -3.05 18.71 -0.56
C ILE A 25 -3.94 18.90 -1.79
N PRO A 26 -4.97 18.04 -2.00
CA PRO A 26 -5.92 18.21 -3.08
C PRO A 26 -6.86 19.40 -2.88
N GLY A 27 -7.36 19.94 -3.96
CA GLY A 27 -8.26 21.11 -3.99
C GLY A 27 -7.52 22.39 -4.36
N PRO A 28 -6.70 22.99 -3.48
CA PRO A 28 -5.81 24.09 -3.87
C PRO A 28 -4.75 23.68 -4.91
N HIS A 29 -4.42 22.40 -4.94
CA HIS A 29 -3.44 21.79 -5.83
C HIS A 29 -4.05 20.60 -6.57
N SER A 30 -3.36 20.13 -7.62
CA SER A 30 -3.84 19.08 -8.49
C SER A 30 -3.03 17.80 -8.38
N MET A 31 -3.70 16.65 -8.43
CA MET A 31 -3.07 15.39 -8.80
C MET A 31 -2.73 15.44 -10.29
N LEU A 32 -1.47 15.18 -10.63
CA LEU A 32 -0.98 15.24 -12.00
C LEU A 32 -1.07 13.90 -12.70
N SER A 33 -0.78 12.83 -11.97
CA SER A 33 -0.93 11.45 -12.40
C SER A 33 -1.07 10.53 -11.20
N PHE A 34 -1.56 9.33 -11.44
CA PHE A 34 -1.50 8.24 -10.49
C PHE A 34 -1.45 6.90 -11.22
N ALA A 35 -0.95 5.90 -10.52
CA ALA A 35 -1.05 4.53 -10.98
C ALA A 35 -1.30 3.58 -9.81
N SER A 36 -1.99 2.48 -10.10
CA SER A 36 -2.25 1.40 -9.18
C SER A 36 -1.90 0.06 -9.80
N VAL A 37 -1.28 -0.81 -9.00
CA VAL A 37 -1.00 -2.21 -9.34
C VAL A 37 -1.73 -3.08 -8.34
N ALA A 38 -2.72 -3.84 -8.81
CA ALA A 38 -3.44 -4.82 -8.01
C ALA A 38 -2.66 -6.14 -8.00
N MET A 39 -2.35 -6.65 -6.83
CA MET A 39 -1.56 -7.88 -6.68
C MET A 39 -1.99 -8.72 -5.48
N LEU A 40 -1.68 -10.01 -5.56
CA LEU A 40 -1.76 -10.93 -4.44
C LEU A 40 -0.49 -10.84 -3.56
N ALA A 41 -0.53 -11.44 -2.39
CA ALA A 41 0.58 -11.45 -1.45
C ALA A 41 1.87 -12.12 -1.99
N ASP A 42 1.75 -12.96 -3.01
CA ASP A 42 2.87 -13.62 -3.70
C ASP A 42 3.41 -12.83 -4.89
N LYS A 43 3.01 -11.56 -5.04
CA LYS A 43 3.34 -10.65 -6.14
C LYS A 43 2.66 -10.99 -7.48
N THR A 44 1.73 -11.95 -7.54
CA THR A 44 0.93 -12.16 -8.74
C THR A 44 0.14 -10.90 -9.07
N VAL A 45 0.46 -10.26 -10.19
CA VAL A 45 -0.22 -9.05 -10.67
C VAL A 45 -1.55 -9.43 -11.34
N LEU A 46 -2.64 -8.87 -10.85
CA LEU A 46 -4.00 -9.08 -11.38
C LEU A 46 -4.40 -8.03 -12.42
N GLY A 47 -3.78 -6.86 -12.36
CA GLY A 47 -4.03 -5.78 -13.28
C GLY A 47 -3.37 -4.48 -12.85
N THR A 48 -3.38 -3.50 -13.74
CA THR A 48 -2.87 -2.15 -13.49
C THR A 48 -3.87 -1.11 -13.99
N PHE A 49 -3.85 0.05 -13.34
CA PHE A 49 -4.56 1.24 -13.80
C PHE A 49 -3.61 2.43 -13.69
N SER A 50 -3.56 3.27 -14.72
CA SER A 50 -2.79 4.52 -14.69
C SER A 50 -3.51 5.60 -15.48
N ALA A 51 -3.38 6.84 -15.04
CA ALA A 51 -3.90 8.00 -15.76
C ALA A 51 -3.07 9.25 -15.45
N ASN A 52 -2.91 10.09 -16.46
CA ASN A 52 -2.44 11.46 -16.32
C ASN A 52 -3.64 12.40 -16.35
N LEU A 53 -3.69 13.32 -15.41
CA LEU A 53 -4.87 14.12 -15.18
C LEU A 53 -4.70 15.58 -15.62
N GLU A 54 -5.78 16.15 -16.12
CA GLU A 54 -5.90 17.61 -16.19
C GLU A 54 -5.84 18.22 -14.79
N THR A 55 -5.31 19.44 -14.69
CA THR A 55 -5.30 20.18 -13.43
C THR A 55 -6.71 20.64 -13.06
N LEU A 56 -6.99 20.68 -11.77
CA LEU A 56 -8.28 21.16 -11.26
C LEU A 56 -8.50 22.63 -11.62
N PRO A 57 -9.71 23.02 -12.03
CA PRO A 57 -10.05 24.41 -12.28
C PRO A 57 -9.76 25.30 -11.06
N GLY A 58 -8.97 26.36 -11.25
CA GLY A 58 -8.60 27.29 -10.18
C GLY A 58 -7.51 26.81 -9.22
N ALA A 59 -7.02 25.59 -9.35
CA ALA A 59 -5.86 25.11 -8.61
C ALA A 59 -4.56 25.69 -9.19
N ALA A 60 -3.53 25.77 -8.34
CA ALA A 60 -2.19 26.22 -8.76
C ALA A 60 -1.12 25.37 -8.10
N GLY A 61 -0.05 25.09 -8.81
CA GLY A 61 1.08 24.33 -8.28
C GLY A 61 1.75 25.03 -7.09
N HIS A 62 2.06 24.28 -6.05
CA HIS A 62 2.79 24.81 -4.90
C HIS A 62 4.23 25.16 -5.29
N PRO A 63 4.74 26.36 -4.93
CA PRO A 63 6.04 26.82 -5.42
C PRO A 63 7.21 25.85 -5.19
N VAL A 64 7.25 25.18 -4.03
CA VAL A 64 8.29 24.20 -3.70
C VAL A 64 8.15 22.97 -4.60
N GLN A 65 6.93 22.47 -4.81
CA GLN A 65 6.68 21.30 -5.65
C GLN A 65 6.98 21.59 -7.12
N VAL A 66 6.57 22.76 -7.60
CA VAL A 66 6.89 23.20 -8.97
C VAL A 66 8.40 23.33 -9.17
N ALA A 67 9.14 23.85 -8.17
CA ALA A 67 10.60 23.93 -8.24
C ALA A 67 11.25 22.53 -8.29
N TRP A 68 10.71 21.56 -7.53
CA TRP A 68 11.18 20.17 -7.56
C TRP A 68 10.90 19.51 -8.92
N TRP A 69 9.71 19.69 -9.50
CA TRP A 69 9.35 19.15 -10.82
C TRP A 69 10.32 19.60 -11.93
N LYS A 70 10.87 20.83 -11.84
CA LYS A 70 11.89 21.32 -12.77
C LYS A 70 13.18 20.51 -12.73
N THR A 71 13.43 19.76 -11.66
CA THR A 71 14.59 18.87 -11.52
C THR A 71 14.31 17.45 -12.07
N GLN A 72 13.05 17.17 -12.44
CA GLN A 72 12.58 15.86 -12.92
C GLN A 72 11.93 15.99 -14.31
N PRO A 73 12.66 16.41 -15.36
CA PRO A 73 12.06 16.77 -16.66
C PRO A 73 11.40 15.58 -17.35
N ASP A 74 11.96 14.38 -17.23
CA ASP A 74 11.42 13.17 -17.88
C ASP A 74 10.13 12.70 -17.20
N ALA A 75 10.10 12.66 -15.87
CA ALA A 75 8.93 12.34 -15.09
C ALA A 75 7.82 13.38 -15.29
N TRP A 76 8.18 14.67 -15.31
CA TRP A 76 7.25 15.73 -15.66
C TRP A 76 6.66 15.54 -17.06
N ALA A 77 7.49 15.26 -18.07
CA ALA A 77 7.00 15.01 -19.41
C ALA A 77 6.10 13.77 -19.49
N ALA A 78 6.39 12.74 -18.71
CA ALA A 78 5.56 11.52 -18.64
C ALA A 78 4.19 11.82 -18.06
N CYS A 79 4.09 12.51 -16.93
CA CYS A 79 2.82 12.79 -16.26
C CYS A 79 1.98 13.89 -16.95
N ARG A 80 2.50 14.53 -18.02
CA ARG A 80 1.80 15.60 -18.77
C ARG A 80 1.44 15.18 -20.20
N ARG A 81 1.47 13.86 -20.52
CA ARG A 81 1.00 13.32 -21.82
C ARG A 81 -0.41 12.79 -21.67
N ASP A 82 -1.18 12.81 -22.75
CA ASP A 82 -2.50 12.17 -22.85
C ASP A 82 -3.38 12.46 -21.62
N LEU A 83 -3.54 13.72 -21.30
CA LEU A 83 -4.27 14.18 -20.14
C LEU A 83 -5.75 13.84 -20.25
N GLU A 84 -6.31 13.32 -19.17
CA GLU A 84 -7.72 12.97 -19.06
C GLU A 84 -8.38 13.80 -17.94
N CYS A 85 -9.68 14.07 -18.11
CA CYS A 85 -10.48 14.76 -17.12
C CYS A 85 -10.70 13.88 -15.87
N PRO A 86 -10.44 14.38 -14.64
CA PRO A 86 -10.67 13.61 -13.42
C PRO A 86 -12.10 13.08 -13.28
N GLU A 87 -13.10 13.81 -13.78
CA GLU A 87 -14.51 13.41 -13.80
C GLU A 87 -14.76 12.10 -14.58
N ASP A 88 -13.97 11.84 -15.61
CA ASP A 88 -14.08 10.63 -16.44
C ASP A 88 -13.19 9.48 -15.90
N VAL A 89 -12.03 9.82 -15.35
CA VAL A 89 -11.06 8.83 -14.89
C VAL A 89 -11.48 8.19 -13.59
N MET A 90 -11.93 8.97 -12.61
CA MET A 90 -12.15 8.44 -11.27
C MET A 90 -13.30 7.43 -11.17
N PRO A 91 -14.43 7.59 -11.87
CA PRO A 91 -15.43 6.53 -11.94
C PRO A 91 -14.88 5.23 -12.53
N ARG A 92 -14.12 5.29 -13.64
CA ARG A 92 -13.49 4.10 -14.26
C ARG A 92 -12.49 3.43 -13.32
N TYR A 93 -11.71 4.22 -12.56
CA TYR A 93 -10.80 3.69 -11.56
C TYR A 93 -11.54 2.93 -10.45
N VAL A 94 -12.59 3.53 -9.90
CA VAL A 94 -13.41 2.90 -8.85
C VAL A 94 -14.04 1.60 -9.36
N GLU A 95 -14.62 1.60 -10.56
CA GLU A 95 -15.19 0.40 -11.20
C GLU A 95 -14.12 -0.68 -11.42
N TRP A 96 -12.90 -0.29 -11.85
CA TRP A 96 -11.79 -1.21 -12.00
C TRP A 96 -11.43 -1.87 -10.66
N VAL A 97 -11.31 -1.11 -9.58
CA VAL A 97 -11.02 -1.66 -8.25
C VAL A 97 -12.15 -2.59 -7.77
N GLU A 98 -13.41 -2.18 -7.95
CA GLU A 98 -14.60 -2.99 -7.59
C GLU A 98 -14.70 -4.29 -8.40
N SER A 99 -14.13 -4.34 -9.61
CA SER A 99 -14.10 -5.53 -10.47
C SER A 99 -13.05 -6.57 -10.06
N LEU A 100 -12.13 -6.23 -9.15
CA LEU A 100 -11.09 -7.14 -8.70
C LEU A 100 -11.67 -8.37 -7.96
N PRO A 101 -11.10 -9.57 -8.15
CA PRO A 101 -11.68 -10.81 -7.64
C PRO A 101 -11.41 -11.06 -6.14
N GLY A 102 -11.47 -10.01 -5.29
CA GLY A 102 -11.22 -10.12 -3.86
C GLY A 102 -11.61 -8.87 -3.09
N LYS A 103 -10.96 -8.66 -1.94
CA LYS A 103 -11.14 -7.48 -1.08
C LYS A 103 -9.99 -6.50 -1.32
N PRO A 104 -10.23 -5.36 -1.94
CA PRO A 104 -9.16 -4.41 -2.19
C PRO A 104 -8.65 -3.78 -0.89
N VAL A 105 -7.33 -3.77 -0.71
CA VAL A 105 -6.62 -3.08 0.35
C VAL A 105 -5.70 -2.05 -0.29
N PHE A 106 -5.92 -0.78 0.00
CA PHE A 106 -5.04 0.28 -0.48
C PHE A 106 -3.70 0.21 0.27
N ILE A 107 -2.59 0.19 -0.47
CA ILE A 107 -1.25 0.24 0.11
C ILE A 107 -0.42 1.32 -0.57
N ALA A 108 0.40 2.08 0.19
CA ALA A 108 1.32 3.09 -0.35
C ALA A 108 2.46 3.43 0.61
N PHE A 109 3.45 4.19 0.12
CA PHE A 109 4.62 4.62 0.88
C PHE A 109 4.93 6.12 0.71
N PRO A 110 4.50 7.00 1.63
CA PRO A 110 3.62 6.79 2.78
C PRO A 110 2.13 6.92 2.39
N ALA A 111 1.29 6.03 2.86
CA ALA A 111 -0.14 6.06 2.54
C ALA A 111 -0.85 7.36 2.96
N GLY A 112 -0.33 8.06 3.96
CA GLY A 112 -0.86 9.35 4.39
C GLY A 112 -0.86 10.43 3.30
N PHE A 113 0.02 10.34 2.30
CA PHE A 113 0.02 11.21 1.13
C PHE A 113 -0.89 10.63 0.03
N ASP A 114 -0.56 9.48 -0.50
CA ASP A 114 -1.24 8.90 -1.67
C ASP A 114 -2.72 8.63 -1.40
N PHE A 115 -3.07 8.08 -0.24
CA PHE A 115 -4.46 7.82 0.12
C PHE A 115 -5.25 9.11 0.31
N THR A 116 -4.66 10.18 0.84
CA THR A 116 -5.33 11.48 0.97
C THR A 116 -5.74 12.02 -0.40
N TRP A 117 -4.85 11.98 -1.39
CA TRP A 117 -5.11 12.39 -2.75
C TRP A 117 -6.17 11.50 -3.40
N MET A 118 -5.97 10.18 -3.39
CA MET A 118 -6.88 9.24 -4.04
C MET A 118 -8.26 9.26 -3.40
N PHE A 119 -8.35 9.30 -2.06
CA PHE A 119 -9.62 9.34 -1.36
C PHE A 119 -10.42 10.61 -1.70
N TRP A 120 -9.75 11.77 -1.70
CA TRP A 120 -10.41 13.03 -2.06
C TRP A 120 -10.92 13.01 -3.50
N TYR A 121 -10.12 12.55 -4.46
CA TYR A 121 -10.51 12.47 -5.86
C TYR A 121 -11.65 11.46 -6.09
N MET A 122 -11.58 10.27 -5.49
CA MET A 122 -12.66 9.28 -5.56
C MET A 122 -13.97 9.84 -5.00
N MET A 123 -13.93 10.46 -3.81
CA MET A 123 -15.14 11.05 -3.22
C MET A 123 -15.66 12.25 -4.02
N ARG A 124 -14.78 13.06 -4.58
CA ARG A 124 -15.16 14.25 -5.36
C ARG A 124 -15.80 13.89 -6.69
N PHE A 125 -15.26 12.92 -7.42
CA PHE A 125 -15.62 12.64 -8.81
C PHE A 125 -16.39 11.33 -9.00
N ALA A 126 -16.26 10.36 -8.10
CA ALA A 126 -17.01 9.11 -8.15
C ALA A 126 -18.02 8.95 -7.00
N GLY A 127 -17.98 9.81 -5.98
CA GLY A 127 -18.90 9.82 -4.85
C GLY A 127 -18.71 8.66 -3.85
N ARG A 128 -17.73 7.78 -4.08
CA ARG A 128 -17.47 6.60 -3.23
C ARG A 128 -16.02 6.16 -3.32
N SER A 129 -15.57 5.42 -2.28
CA SER A 129 -14.26 4.77 -2.25
C SER A 129 -14.43 3.27 -2.04
N PRO A 130 -13.84 2.41 -2.90
CA PRO A 130 -13.89 0.96 -2.74
C PRO A 130 -13.01 0.44 -1.59
N PHE A 131 -12.14 1.27 -1.03
CA PHE A 131 -11.23 0.93 0.06
C PHE A 131 -11.79 1.26 1.46
N GLY A 132 -12.99 1.87 1.53
CA GLY A 132 -13.50 2.42 2.79
C GLY A 132 -12.64 3.60 3.29
N TRP A 133 -12.32 3.60 4.59
CA TRP A 133 -11.67 4.72 5.29
C TRP A 133 -10.20 4.45 5.64
N ALA A 134 -9.69 3.24 5.34
CA ALA A 134 -8.39 2.79 5.80
C ALA A 134 -7.45 2.49 4.63
N ALA A 135 -6.17 2.79 4.85
CA ALA A 135 -5.08 2.38 3.98
C ALA A 135 -3.99 1.72 4.83
N LEU A 136 -3.28 0.77 4.26
CA LEU A 136 -2.12 0.17 4.88
C LEU A 136 -0.88 1.00 4.50
N ASP A 137 -0.21 1.56 5.51
CA ASP A 137 1.00 2.36 5.34
C ASP A 137 2.25 1.47 5.39
N ILE A 138 2.93 1.34 4.25
CA ILE A 138 4.14 0.51 4.11
C ILE A 138 5.28 1.05 4.99
N LYS A 139 5.38 2.37 5.17
CA LYS A 139 6.39 2.97 6.04
C LYS A 139 6.18 2.57 7.50
N THR A 140 4.94 2.59 7.98
CA THR A 140 4.58 2.15 9.34
C THR A 140 4.85 0.66 9.53
N MET A 141 4.54 -0.17 8.52
CA MET A 141 4.89 -1.59 8.54
C MET A 141 6.42 -1.79 8.65
N GLY A 142 7.21 -1.05 7.88
CA GLY A 142 8.67 -1.09 7.95
C GLY A 142 9.22 -0.62 9.31
N PHE A 143 8.60 0.41 9.90
CA PHE A 143 8.90 0.84 11.27
C PHE A 143 8.69 -0.30 12.27
N ALA A 144 7.53 -0.97 12.21
CA ALA A 144 7.17 -2.05 13.12
C ALA A 144 8.09 -3.27 12.97
N LEU A 145 8.40 -3.67 11.73
CA LEU A 145 9.25 -4.83 11.44
C LEU A 145 10.73 -4.62 11.80
N THR A 146 11.24 -3.39 11.71
CA THR A 146 12.66 -3.10 11.93
C THR A 146 12.96 -2.57 13.32
N GLY A 147 11.98 -2.04 14.06
CA GLY A 147 12.18 -1.33 15.32
C GLY A 147 12.96 -0.01 15.19
N ARG A 148 13.22 0.47 13.97
CA ARG A 148 13.95 1.73 13.73
C ARG A 148 13.08 2.93 14.08
N PRO A 149 13.65 4.09 14.45
CA PRO A 149 12.87 5.32 14.61
C PRO A 149 12.06 5.63 13.35
N PHE A 150 10.80 6.04 13.48
CA PHE A 150 9.88 6.27 12.36
C PHE A 150 10.45 7.19 11.27
N ARG A 151 11.15 8.28 11.66
CA ARG A 151 11.78 9.19 10.69
C ARG A 151 12.93 8.56 9.90
N LYS A 152 13.53 7.47 10.41
CA LYS A 152 14.59 6.69 9.75
C LYS A 152 14.05 5.46 9.00
N SER A 153 12.75 5.20 9.08
CA SER A 153 12.09 4.11 8.34
C SER A 153 11.78 4.59 6.91
N VAL A 154 12.82 4.65 6.10
CA VAL A 154 12.78 5.03 4.67
C VAL A 154 13.20 3.83 3.83
N LYS A 155 12.73 3.73 2.59
CA LYS A 155 13.01 2.59 1.68
C LYS A 155 14.50 2.23 1.67
N ALA A 156 15.38 3.20 1.44
CA ALA A 156 16.84 2.97 1.39
C ALA A 156 17.47 2.40 2.68
N ALA A 157 16.78 2.46 3.81
CA ALA A 157 17.23 1.92 5.09
C ALA A 157 16.66 0.54 5.40
N PHE A 158 15.79 0.00 4.56
CA PHE A 158 15.19 -1.31 4.76
C PHE A 158 16.14 -2.44 4.36
N PRO A 159 15.94 -3.67 4.87
CA PRO A 159 16.74 -4.82 4.51
C PRO A 159 16.79 -5.06 2.99
N ALA A 160 17.96 -5.40 2.46
CA ALA A 160 18.16 -5.57 1.03
C ALA A 160 17.23 -6.65 0.41
N HIS A 161 16.90 -7.70 1.17
CA HIS A 161 16.02 -8.78 0.71
C HIS A 161 14.54 -8.38 0.58
N TRP A 162 14.16 -7.18 1.05
CA TRP A 162 12.82 -6.64 0.79
C TRP A 162 12.72 -5.94 -0.58
N HIS A 163 13.85 -5.60 -1.20
CA HIS A 163 13.89 -4.89 -2.47
C HIS A 163 14.01 -5.85 -3.64
N ASP A 164 13.08 -5.77 -4.58
CA ASP A 164 13.25 -6.36 -5.90
C ASP A 164 14.06 -5.38 -6.79
N PRO A 165 14.73 -5.85 -7.85
CA PRO A 165 15.52 -5.00 -8.76
C PRO A 165 14.61 -4.20 -9.72
N LEU A 166 13.70 -3.40 -9.15
CA LEU A 166 12.75 -2.55 -9.87
C LEU A 166 13.19 -1.08 -9.80
N PRO A 167 13.00 -0.29 -10.86
CA PRO A 167 13.39 1.11 -10.88
C PRO A 167 12.44 1.95 -10.02
N HIS A 168 13.00 3.04 -9.46
CA HIS A 168 12.25 4.15 -8.89
C HIS A 168 12.48 5.38 -9.78
N THR A 169 11.44 5.81 -10.50
CA THR A 169 11.60 6.73 -11.64
C THR A 169 10.79 8.03 -11.52
N HIS A 170 9.98 8.18 -10.47
CA HIS A 170 8.94 9.22 -10.36
C HIS A 170 7.91 9.14 -11.52
N ILE A 171 7.75 7.94 -12.09
CA ILE A 171 6.63 7.59 -12.96
C ILE A 171 5.72 6.69 -12.13
N ALA A 172 4.51 7.15 -11.87
CA ALA A 172 3.61 6.54 -10.88
C ALA A 172 3.46 5.02 -11.03
N LEU A 173 3.44 4.48 -12.27
CA LEU A 173 3.29 3.04 -12.48
C LEU A 173 4.54 2.23 -12.05
N ASP A 174 5.73 2.75 -12.29
CA ASP A 174 6.98 2.10 -11.89
C ASP A 174 7.10 2.12 -10.36
N ASP A 175 6.80 3.25 -9.75
CA ASP A 175 6.89 3.45 -8.31
C ASP A 175 5.80 2.65 -7.56
N ALA A 176 4.59 2.54 -8.13
CA ALA A 176 3.55 1.64 -7.61
C ALA A 176 3.95 0.16 -7.67
N ARG A 177 4.68 -0.28 -8.72
CA ARG A 177 5.20 -1.65 -8.81
C ARG A 177 6.30 -1.90 -7.79
N GLU A 178 7.26 -0.99 -7.69
CA GLU A 178 8.39 -1.09 -6.77
C GLU A 178 7.91 -1.19 -5.31
N GLN A 179 7.05 -0.28 -4.88
CA GLN A 179 6.55 -0.29 -3.51
C GLN A 179 5.61 -1.46 -3.21
N GLY A 180 4.85 -1.94 -4.21
CA GLY A 180 4.02 -3.12 -4.07
C GLY A 180 4.83 -4.40 -3.88
N ALA A 181 5.93 -4.57 -4.64
CA ALA A 181 6.86 -5.69 -4.47
C ALA A 181 7.56 -5.63 -3.10
N LEU A 182 8.00 -4.44 -2.67
CA LEU A 182 8.55 -4.20 -1.33
C LEU A 182 7.56 -4.63 -0.24
N PHE A 183 6.29 -4.21 -0.35
CA PHE A 183 5.24 -4.59 0.59
C PHE A 183 5.05 -6.12 0.66
N CYS A 184 4.97 -6.81 -0.47
CA CYS A 184 4.80 -8.27 -0.50
C CYS A 184 5.96 -9.01 0.18
N ASN A 185 7.20 -8.55 -0.02
CA ASN A 185 8.37 -9.11 0.66
C ASN A 185 8.32 -8.90 2.18
N MET A 186 7.91 -7.72 2.62
CA MET A 186 7.72 -7.41 4.05
C MET A 186 6.59 -8.25 4.66
N LEU A 187 5.49 -8.45 3.93
CA LEU A 187 4.36 -9.27 4.36
C LEU A 187 4.75 -10.76 4.50
N ALA A 188 5.55 -11.27 3.57
CA ALA A 188 6.09 -12.63 3.64
C ALA A 188 6.98 -12.82 4.88
N GLU A 189 7.83 -11.85 5.19
CA GLU A 189 8.65 -11.86 6.41
C GLU A 189 7.79 -11.81 7.68
N LEU A 190 6.78 -10.93 7.73
CA LEU A 190 5.87 -10.84 8.87
C LEU A 190 5.21 -12.20 9.15
N ARG A 191 4.65 -12.85 8.13
CA ARG A 191 4.02 -14.17 8.24
C ARG A 191 5.00 -15.25 8.70
N THR A 192 6.23 -15.20 8.23
CA THR A 192 7.29 -16.12 8.68
C THR A 192 7.63 -15.95 10.16
N ARG A 193 7.70 -14.70 10.64
CA ARG A 193 7.94 -14.38 12.06
C ARG A 193 6.78 -14.88 12.94
N GLU A 194 5.53 -14.67 12.53
CA GLU A 194 4.35 -15.15 13.25
C GLU A 194 4.35 -16.68 13.37
N THR A 195 4.61 -17.38 12.27
CA THR A 195 4.69 -18.86 12.28
C THR A 195 5.79 -19.36 13.23
N ARG A 196 6.95 -18.70 13.24
CA ARG A 196 8.06 -19.05 14.12
C ARG A 196 7.72 -18.82 15.59
N LEU A 197 7.07 -17.70 15.90
CA LEU A 197 6.64 -17.41 17.28
C LEU A 197 5.63 -18.46 17.78
N ALA A 198 4.62 -18.80 16.96
CA ALA A 198 3.64 -19.83 17.30
C ALA A 198 4.29 -21.20 17.55
N GLN A 199 5.33 -21.56 16.80
CA GLN A 199 6.08 -22.81 17.03
C GLN A 199 6.85 -22.80 18.35
N LEU A 200 7.48 -21.65 18.69
CA LEU A 200 8.20 -21.51 19.96
C LEU A 200 7.26 -21.61 21.16
N ASP A 201 6.09 -20.97 21.07
CA ASP A 201 5.08 -21.03 22.13
C ASP A 201 4.58 -22.47 22.34
N ALA A 202 4.29 -23.21 21.26
CA ALA A 202 3.88 -24.60 21.34
C ALA A 202 4.93 -25.50 22.01
N THR A 203 6.19 -25.34 21.65
CA THR A 203 7.32 -26.09 22.25
C THR A 203 7.49 -25.76 23.73
N SER A 204 7.28 -24.52 24.13
CA SER A 204 7.38 -24.08 25.53
C SER A 204 6.29 -24.71 26.43
N ILE A 205 5.10 -24.92 25.88
CA ILE A 205 3.98 -25.56 26.59
C ILE A 205 4.28 -27.05 26.80
N GLU A 206 4.75 -27.76 25.76
CA GLU A 206 5.07 -29.20 25.85
C GLU A 206 6.19 -29.46 26.88
N THR A 207 7.21 -28.61 26.96
CA THR A 207 8.29 -28.75 27.95
C THR A 207 7.82 -28.49 29.38
N SER A 208 6.88 -27.57 29.59
CA SER A 208 6.33 -27.29 30.93
C SER A 208 5.42 -28.41 31.44
N GLU A 209 4.70 -29.11 30.56
CA GLU A 209 3.87 -30.24 30.93
C GLU A 209 4.70 -31.51 31.24
N SER A 210 5.83 -31.74 30.58
CA SER A 210 6.73 -32.87 30.84
C SER A 210 7.46 -32.75 32.18
N ASP A 211 7.70 -31.57 32.70
CA ASP A 211 8.41 -31.32 33.97
C ASP A 211 7.46 -31.40 35.19
N SER A 212 6.15 -31.46 34.94
CA SER A 212 5.13 -31.55 35.99
C SER A 212 4.72 -32.99 36.37
N SER A 213 5.40 -34.04 35.86
CA SER A 213 5.11 -35.43 36.24
C SER A 213 5.51 -35.68 37.70
N PRO A 214 4.61 -36.23 38.55
CA PRO A 214 4.92 -36.51 39.95
C PRO A 214 6.03 -37.55 40.08
N PRO A 215 6.92 -37.44 41.08
CA PRO A 215 7.94 -38.42 41.29
C PRO A 215 7.32 -39.81 41.56
N ALA A 216 7.86 -40.81 40.88
CA ALA A 216 7.43 -42.22 41.06
C ALA A 216 7.49 -42.57 42.54
N SER A 217 6.33 -43.01 43.11
CA SER A 217 6.25 -43.54 44.46
C SER A 217 7.17 -44.75 44.56
N GLN A 218 8.15 -44.71 45.44
CA GLN A 218 8.98 -45.87 45.79
C GLN A 218 8.09 -46.90 46.50
N PRO A 219 8.20 -48.18 46.18
CA PRO A 219 7.55 -49.25 46.94
C PRO A 219 8.29 -49.50 48.23
N ASP A 220 7.55 -49.62 49.35
CA ASP A 220 8.01 -50.09 50.65
C ASP A 220 8.53 -51.55 50.63
#